data_5062c17c8e1b45de4b8ce2611aa8f682
#
_entry.id   5062c17c8e1b45de4b8ce2611aa8f682
#
_cell.length_a   1.000
_cell.length_b   1.000
_cell.length_c   1.000
_cell.angle_alpha   90.00
_cell.angle_beta   90.00
_cell.angle_gamma   90.00
#
_symmetry.space_group_name_H-M   'P 1'
#
loop_
_entity.id
_entity.type
_entity.pdbx_description
1 polymer ?
#
loop_
_entity_poly.entity_id
_entity_poly.type
_entity_poly.pdbx_seq_one_letter_code
_entity_poly.pdbx_strand_id
1 'polypeptide(L)'
;MFEPRVAAASLSGEADAAWARAAAPYVGCAFLGGIALDEATRAAARRLAARDREEFLPADPIAFVDDQLDALADVDLRPAVNVRSRTPGPIAEAGAICAAHGAVLEVNAHCRQTEMCEAGVGEALLRNPDCLADQVAAAADAGATVSVKVRTELEGVDLSAVAETAVGAGADIVHVDAMDSEPVVGKVREAVPEAFLVANNGVRGRETACQYLELGADAVSVGRPSDDPRVLRRVDRAVGEFFDSREVSADA
;
A
#
# COMPACT_ATOMS: atom_id res chain seq x y z
N MET A 1 -2.52 1.62 -14.43
CA MET A 1 -2.03 1.10 -13.13
C MET A 1 -2.85 -0.13 -12.71
N PHE A 2 -4.11 -0.03 -12.32
CA PHE A 2 -5.05 -1.14 -12.12
C PHE A 2 -6.50 -0.68 -12.25
N GLU A 3 -7.40 -1.60 -12.67
CA GLU A 3 -8.84 -1.41 -12.79
C GLU A 3 -9.58 -2.64 -12.23
N PRO A 4 -10.70 -2.47 -11.51
CA PRO A 4 -11.28 -1.18 -11.11
C PRO A 4 -10.36 -0.40 -10.15
N ARG A 5 -10.54 0.93 -10.06
CA ARG A 5 -9.71 1.82 -9.22
C ARG A 5 -10.05 1.73 -7.73
N VAL A 6 -10.21 0.50 -7.28
CA VAL A 6 -10.40 0.11 -5.88
C VAL A 6 -9.31 -0.88 -5.51
N ALA A 7 -8.70 -0.71 -4.36
CA ALA A 7 -7.74 -1.65 -3.82
C ALA A 7 -8.20 -2.21 -2.46
N ALA A 8 -7.76 -3.41 -2.14
CA ALA A 8 -7.80 -3.94 -0.78
C ALA A 8 -6.46 -3.67 -0.10
N ALA A 9 -6.48 -2.93 1.02
CA ALA A 9 -5.27 -2.51 1.73
C ALA A 9 -4.76 -3.61 2.66
N SER A 10 -3.46 -3.73 2.79
CA SER A 10 -2.80 -4.78 3.59
C SER A 10 -3.27 -4.83 5.04
N LEU A 11 -3.50 -6.03 5.53
CA LEU A 11 -3.83 -6.38 6.91
C LEU A 11 -2.77 -7.36 7.40
N SER A 12 -1.94 -6.93 8.37
CA SER A 12 -0.84 -7.78 8.88
C SER A 12 -1.36 -9.10 9.42
N GLY A 13 -0.77 -10.21 8.96
CA GLY A 13 -1.13 -11.55 9.40
C GLY A 13 -2.41 -12.13 8.78
N GLU A 14 -3.19 -11.32 8.03
CA GLU A 14 -4.49 -11.70 7.49
C GLU A 14 -4.52 -11.61 5.96
N ALA A 15 -3.89 -10.57 5.38
CA ALA A 15 -3.94 -10.31 3.94
C ALA A 15 -2.98 -11.24 3.17
N ASP A 16 -3.39 -12.46 2.91
CA ASP A 16 -2.72 -13.48 2.11
C ASP A 16 -3.37 -13.64 0.71
N ALA A 17 -2.88 -14.59 -0.08
CA ALA A 17 -3.42 -14.87 -1.40
C ALA A 17 -4.89 -15.35 -1.36
N ALA A 18 -5.31 -16.05 -0.32
CA ALA A 18 -6.70 -16.49 -0.20
C ALA A 18 -7.64 -15.31 0.06
N TRP A 19 -7.22 -14.38 0.92
CA TRP A 19 -7.93 -13.13 1.16
C TRP A 19 -8.00 -12.26 -0.11
N ALA A 20 -6.89 -12.11 -0.85
CA ALA A 20 -6.85 -11.35 -2.10
C ALA A 20 -7.78 -11.96 -3.17
N ARG A 21 -7.77 -13.29 -3.31
CA ARG A 21 -8.67 -14.02 -4.22
C ARG A 21 -10.16 -13.79 -3.89
N ALA A 22 -10.50 -13.70 -2.61
CA ALA A 22 -11.87 -13.41 -2.18
C ALA A 22 -12.29 -11.96 -2.49
N ALA A 23 -11.35 -11.01 -2.48
CA ALA A 23 -11.59 -9.61 -2.80
C ALA A 23 -11.62 -9.33 -4.33
N ALA A 24 -10.97 -10.16 -5.15
CA ALA A 24 -10.75 -9.97 -6.59
C ALA A 24 -12.01 -9.59 -7.40
N PRO A 25 -13.23 -10.07 -7.11
CA PRO A 25 -14.42 -9.67 -7.85
C PRO A 25 -14.79 -8.18 -7.74
N TYR A 26 -14.12 -7.42 -6.87
CA TYR A 26 -14.49 -6.03 -6.53
C TYR A 26 -13.31 -5.06 -6.53
N VAL A 27 -12.08 -5.56 -6.68
CA VAL A 27 -10.87 -4.73 -6.59
C VAL A 27 -9.93 -4.99 -7.76
N GLY A 28 -9.30 -3.94 -8.27
CA GLY A 28 -8.26 -4.06 -9.29
C GLY A 28 -6.87 -4.33 -8.71
N CYS A 29 -6.69 -4.16 -7.39
CA CYS A 29 -5.43 -4.42 -6.71
C CYS A 29 -5.66 -4.93 -5.29
N ALA A 30 -4.81 -5.84 -4.82
CA ALA A 30 -4.81 -6.30 -3.42
C ALA A 30 -3.38 -6.27 -2.85
N PHE A 31 -3.21 -5.53 -1.75
CA PHE A 31 -1.94 -5.41 -1.04
C PHE A 31 -1.83 -6.51 0.02
N LEU A 32 -1.07 -7.54 -0.25
CA LEU A 32 -0.75 -8.62 0.70
C LEU A 32 0.19 -8.13 1.81
N GLY A 33 0.23 -8.79 2.94
CA GLY A 33 1.23 -8.53 4.00
C GLY A 33 0.65 -7.63 5.12
N GLY A 34 1.44 -6.86 5.99
CA GLY A 34 2.89 -6.53 5.81
C GLY A 34 3.86 -7.61 6.26
N ILE A 35 4.74 -7.92 5.42
CA ILE A 35 5.72 -8.98 5.63
C ILE A 35 7.04 -8.38 6.13
N ALA A 36 7.55 -8.90 7.24
CA ALA A 36 8.86 -8.53 7.78
C ALA A 36 9.97 -9.33 7.09
N LEU A 37 10.92 -8.65 6.43
CA LEU A 37 11.90 -9.30 5.57
C LEU A 37 13.23 -9.58 6.29
N ASP A 38 13.75 -8.65 7.09
CA ASP A 38 15.03 -8.79 7.77
C ASP A 38 14.90 -9.20 9.24
N GLU A 39 15.99 -9.60 9.87
CA GLU A 39 15.97 -10.10 11.26
C GLU A 39 15.46 -9.06 12.27
N ALA A 40 15.74 -7.78 12.08
CA ALA A 40 15.29 -6.73 12.99
C ALA A 40 13.75 -6.58 12.96
N THR A 41 13.17 -6.52 11.77
CA THR A 41 11.72 -6.43 11.56
C THR A 41 11.01 -7.74 11.92
N ARG A 42 11.63 -8.90 11.65
CA ARG A 42 11.12 -10.21 12.07
C ARG A 42 11.11 -10.37 13.60
N ALA A 43 12.14 -9.86 14.30
CA ALA A 43 12.14 -9.82 15.75
C ALA A 43 11.04 -8.91 16.30
N ALA A 44 10.78 -7.77 15.66
CA ALA A 44 9.66 -6.89 15.98
C ALA A 44 8.30 -7.58 15.76
N ALA A 45 8.12 -8.27 14.62
CA ALA A 45 6.91 -9.03 14.32
C ALA A 45 6.65 -10.15 15.33
N ARG A 46 7.71 -10.89 15.77
CA ARG A 46 7.59 -11.88 16.85
C ARG A 46 7.14 -11.25 18.20
N ARG A 47 7.62 -10.05 18.51
CA ARG A 47 7.17 -9.32 19.72
C ARG A 47 5.70 -8.89 19.62
N LEU A 48 5.24 -8.49 18.43
CA LEU A 48 3.85 -8.17 18.17
C LEU A 48 2.96 -9.42 18.30
N ALA A 49 3.36 -10.54 17.71
CA ALA A 49 2.63 -11.82 17.82
C ALA A 49 2.52 -12.30 19.28
N ALA A 50 3.57 -12.08 20.10
CA ALA A 50 3.53 -12.38 21.53
C ALA A 50 2.55 -11.49 22.34
N ARG A 51 1.96 -10.46 21.72
CA ARG A 51 0.92 -9.58 22.25
C ARG A 51 -0.43 -9.76 21.57
N ASP A 52 -0.70 -10.97 21.10
CA ASP A 52 -1.94 -11.37 20.43
C ASP A 52 -2.26 -10.52 19.15
N ARG A 53 -1.22 -10.09 18.42
CA ARG A 53 -1.39 -9.47 17.11
C ARG A 53 -1.08 -10.46 16.01
N GLU A 54 -1.90 -10.40 14.96
CA GLU A 54 -1.64 -11.19 13.77
C GLU A 54 -0.42 -10.64 13.00
N GLU A 55 0.53 -11.51 12.68
CA GLU A 55 1.72 -11.20 11.89
C GLU A 55 2.14 -12.42 11.06
N PHE A 56 2.58 -12.20 9.81
CA PHE A 56 3.20 -13.24 9.02
C PHE A 56 4.62 -13.52 9.53
N LEU A 57 4.89 -14.76 9.91
CA LEU A 57 6.19 -15.21 10.43
C LEU A 57 6.71 -16.45 9.67
N PRO A 58 6.80 -16.42 8.33
CA PRO A 58 7.31 -17.55 7.56
C PRO A 58 8.79 -17.82 7.89
N ALA A 59 9.26 -19.04 7.67
CA ALA A 59 10.67 -19.38 7.88
C ALA A 59 11.57 -18.59 6.91
N ASP A 60 11.18 -18.51 5.63
CA ASP A 60 11.78 -17.72 4.58
C ASP A 60 10.75 -16.69 4.06
N PRO A 61 10.92 -15.38 4.33
CA PRO A 61 9.98 -14.37 3.90
C PRO A 61 10.01 -14.10 2.39
N ILE A 62 11.15 -14.31 1.71
CA ILE A 62 11.28 -14.10 0.26
C ILE A 62 10.57 -15.23 -0.49
N ALA A 63 10.81 -16.48 -0.11
CA ALA A 63 10.06 -17.61 -0.65
C ALA A 63 8.55 -17.49 -0.38
N PHE A 64 8.17 -16.98 0.80
CA PHE A 64 6.76 -16.74 1.12
C PHE A 64 6.12 -15.69 0.19
N VAL A 65 6.83 -14.61 -0.15
CA VAL A 65 6.35 -13.61 -1.12
C VAL A 65 6.10 -14.26 -2.47
N ASP A 66 7.04 -15.07 -2.95
CA ASP A 66 6.95 -15.77 -4.23
C ASP A 66 5.74 -16.74 -4.25
N ASP A 67 5.61 -17.59 -3.23
CA ASP A 67 4.50 -18.54 -3.07
C ASP A 67 3.12 -17.81 -3.07
N GLN A 68 3.03 -16.64 -2.40
CA GLN A 68 1.78 -15.88 -2.36
C GLN A 68 1.43 -15.29 -3.74
N LEU A 69 2.43 -14.81 -4.48
CA LEU A 69 2.22 -14.27 -5.82
C LEU A 69 1.90 -15.37 -6.84
N ASP A 70 2.57 -16.51 -6.77
CA ASP A 70 2.25 -17.70 -7.58
C ASP A 70 0.80 -18.16 -7.37
N ALA A 71 0.32 -18.14 -6.12
CA ALA A 71 -1.05 -18.49 -5.80
C ALA A 71 -2.11 -17.54 -6.39
N LEU A 72 -1.70 -16.36 -6.91
CA LEU A 72 -2.57 -15.38 -7.55
C LEU A 72 -2.41 -15.31 -9.08
N ALA A 73 -1.57 -16.15 -9.68
CA ALA A 73 -1.25 -16.09 -11.11
C ALA A 73 -2.47 -16.26 -12.05
N ASP A 74 -3.55 -16.91 -11.58
CA ASP A 74 -4.80 -17.12 -12.31
C ASP A 74 -5.92 -16.14 -11.91
N VAL A 75 -5.63 -15.16 -11.06
CA VAL A 75 -6.62 -14.21 -10.52
C VAL A 75 -6.55 -12.89 -11.28
N ASP A 76 -7.71 -12.41 -11.74
CA ASP A 76 -7.83 -11.13 -12.44
C ASP A 76 -7.79 -9.97 -11.46
N LEU A 77 -6.62 -9.65 -10.96
CA LEU A 77 -6.28 -8.46 -10.18
C LEU A 77 -4.78 -8.20 -10.28
N ARG A 78 -4.34 -6.99 -9.99
CA ARG A 78 -2.91 -6.69 -9.82
C ARG A 78 -2.48 -7.00 -8.38
N PRO A 79 -1.65 -8.01 -8.14
CA PRO A 79 -1.16 -8.27 -6.80
C PRO A 79 -0.16 -7.21 -6.37
N ALA A 80 -0.13 -6.93 -5.07
CA ALA A 80 0.84 -6.05 -4.44
C ALA A 80 1.30 -6.64 -3.12
N VAL A 81 2.53 -6.40 -2.70
CA VAL A 81 3.09 -6.93 -1.45
C VAL A 81 3.61 -5.80 -0.58
N ASN A 82 3.01 -5.61 0.58
CA ASN A 82 3.46 -4.66 1.59
C ASN A 82 4.54 -5.29 2.46
N VAL A 83 5.72 -4.68 2.46
CA VAL A 83 6.91 -5.21 3.12
C VAL A 83 7.52 -4.24 4.14
N ARG A 84 8.24 -4.79 5.11
CA ARG A 84 8.96 -4.06 6.13
C ARG A 84 10.40 -4.56 6.17
N SER A 85 11.36 -3.67 5.95
CA SER A 85 12.78 -3.96 6.11
C SER A 85 13.51 -2.74 6.64
N ARG A 86 14.50 -2.95 7.48
CA ARG A 86 15.40 -1.90 7.96
C ARG A 86 16.44 -1.51 6.91
N THR A 87 16.75 -2.44 6.00
CA THR A 87 17.83 -2.29 5.02
C THR A 87 17.32 -2.48 3.59
N PRO A 88 17.96 -1.86 2.58
CA PRO A 88 17.54 -1.96 1.19
C PRO A 88 17.68 -3.37 0.56
N GLY A 89 18.65 -4.18 0.99
CA GLY A 89 18.93 -5.48 0.38
C GLY A 89 17.72 -6.41 0.27
N PRO A 90 17.05 -6.76 1.39
CA PRO A 90 15.83 -7.58 1.33
C PRO A 90 14.66 -6.92 0.55
N ILE A 91 14.62 -5.59 0.48
CA ILE A 91 13.66 -4.87 -0.36
C ILE A 91 13.95 -5.14 -1.85
N ALA A 92 15.23 -5.09 -2.28
CA ALA A 92 15.60 -5.41 -3.64
C ALA A 92 15.28 -6.87 -4.00
N GLU A 93 15.54 -7.83 -3.09
CA GLU A 93 15.19 -9.23 -3.31
C GLU A 93 13.68 -9.43 -3.50
N ALA A 94 12.85 -8.86 -2.61
CA ALA A 94 11.39 -8.90 -2.75
C ALA A 94 10.92 -8.14 -4.01
N GLY A 95 11.59 -7.02 -4.36
CA GLY A 95 11.34 -6.24 -5.57
C GLY A 95 11.53 -7.06 -6.85
N ALA A 96 12.62 -7.82 -6.94
CA ALA A 96 12.87 -8.69 -8.07
C ALA A 96 11.79 -9.78 -8.23
N ILE A 97 11.30 -10.35 -7.13
CA ILE A 97 10.17 -11.30 -7.14
C ILE A 97 8.90 -10.59 -7.63
N CYS A 98 8.56 -9.42 -7.06
CA CYS A 98 7.39 -8.65 -7.50
C CYS A 98 7.47 -8.31 -8.99
N ALA A 99 8.64 -7.90 -9.49
CA ALA A 99 8.85 -7.61 -10.92
C ALA A 99 8.59 -8.84 -11.81
N ALA A 100 9.08 -10.02 -11.41
CA ALA A 100 8.88 -11.27 -12.15
C ALA A 100 7.40 -11.64 -12.27
N HIS A 101 6.57 -11.33 -11.26
CA HIS A 101 5.12 -11.58 -11.24
C HIS A 101 4.28 -10.40 -11.77
N GLY A 102 4.90 -9.28 -12.21
CA GLY A 102 4.15 -8.05 -12.57
C GLY A 102 3.42 -7.40 -11.39
N ALA A 103 3.81 -7.76 -10.17
CA ALA A 103 3.24 -7.25 -8.93
C ALA A 103 3.82 -5.88 -8.54
N VAL A 104 3.14 -5.21 -7.60
CA VAL A 104 3.63 -4.00 -6.95
C VAL A 104 4.36 -4.37 -5.66
N LEU A 105 5.54 -3.79 -5.42
CA LEU A 105 6.15 -3.83 -4.09
C LEU A 105 5.78 -2.55 -3.33
N GLU A 106 5.21 -2.68 -2.13
CA GLU A 106 4.86 -1.55 -1.28
C GLU A 106 5.76 -1.47 -0.04
N VAL A 107 6.55 -0.40 0.04
CA VAL A 107 7.33 -0.08 1.25
C VAL A 107 6.40 0.46 2.33
N ASN A 108 6.42 -0.19 3.50
CA ASN A 108 5.58 0.20 4.64
C ASN A 108 6.21 1.35 5.43
N ALA A 109 5.73 2.57 5.19
CA ALA A 109 6.09 3.77 5.96
C ALA A 109 4.91 4.31 6.79
N HIS A 110 3.93 3.46 7.18
CA HIS A 110 2.74 3.91 7.90
C HIS A 110 2.49 3.20 9.24
N CYS A 111 3.09 2.03 9.46
CA CYS A 111 2.87 1.24 10.66
C CYS A 111 3.39 1.99 11.90
N ARG A 112 2.50 2.21 12.89
CA ARG A 112 2.78 2.93 14.14
C ARG A 112 3.06 2.04 15.35
N GLN A 113 3.21 0.72 15.14
CA GLN A 113 3.50 -0.19 16.24
C GLN A 113 4.89 0.10 16.80
N THR A 114 4.97 0.25 18.12
CA THR A 114 6.20 0.63 18.81
C THR A 114 7.38 -0.26 18.43
N GLU A 115 7.15 -1.58 18.36
CA GLU A 115 8.16 -2.56 18.02
C GLU A 115 8.73 -2.36 16.62
N MET A 116 7.89 -1.97 15.64
CA MET A 116 8.30 -1.67 14.28
C MET A 116 9.04 -0.34 14.21
N CYS A 117 8.53 0.70 14.90
CA CYS A 117 9.19 2.00 14.95
C CYS A 117 10.57 1.92 15.62
N GLU A 118 10.71 1.14 16.71
CA GLU A 118 12.00 0.86 17.37
C GLU A 118 12.97 0.11 16.44
N ALA A 119 12.46 -0.73 15.54
CA ALA A 119 13.26 -1.39 14.51
C ALA A 119 13.66 -0.43 13.34
N GLY A 120 13.18 0.82 13.36
CA GLY A 120 13.49 1.83 12.34
C GLY A 120 12.65 1.72 11.07
N VAL A 121 11.46 1.09 11.13
CA VAL A 121 10.53 0.92 10.00
C VAL A 121 9.15 1.47 10.34
N GLY A 122 8.18 1.32 9.43
CA GLY A 122 6.87 1.93 9.59
C GLY A 122 6.95 3.45 9.58
N GLU A 123 6.18 4.13 10.41
CA GLU A 123 6.16 5.59 10.43
C GLU A 123 7.50 6.24 10.81
N ALA A 124 8.45 5.48 11.40
CA ALA A 124 9.80 5.96 11.66
C ALA A 124 10.55 6.34 10.35
N LEU A 125 10.23 5.71 9.23
CA LEU A 125 10.77 6.06 7.91
C LEU A 125 10.34 7.47 7.44
N LEU A 126 9.15 7.95 7.85
CA LEU A 126 8.69 9.29 7.52
C LEU A 126 9.53 10.39 8.19
N ARG A 127 10.25 10.06 9.27
CA ARG A 127 11.20 10.95 9.94
C ARG A 127 12.63 10.80 9.42
N ASN A 128 12.86 9.82 8.54
CA ASN A 128 14.14 9.54 7.91
C ASN A 128 13.94 9.31 6.41
N PRO A 129 13.64 10.38 5.65
CA PRO A 129 13.31 10.29 4.23
C PRO A 129 14.46 9.72 3.38
N ASP A 130 15.72 9.90 3.80
CA ASP A 130 16.87 9.32 3.08
C ASP A 130 16.83 7.79 3.15
N CYS A 131 16.55 7.20 4.33
CA CYS A 131 16.39 5.74 4.44
C CYS A 131 15.17 5.23 3.65
N LEU A 132 14.09 6.01 3.58
CA LEU A 132 12.94 5.67 2.75
C LEU A 132 13.32 5.68 1.26
N ALA A 133 14.02 6.72 0.82
CA ALA A 133 14.51 6.85 -0.56
C ALA A 133 15.43 5.69 -0.96
N ASP A 134 16.36 5.29 -0.09
CA ASP A 134 17.25 4.15 -0.33
C ASP A 134 16.47 2.83 -0.54
N GLN A 135 15.40 2.61 0.23
CA GLN A 135 14.55 1.43 0.09
C GLN A 135 13.73 1.47 -1.20
N VAL A 136 13.17 2.63 -1.54
CA VAL A 136 12.43 2.83 -2.79
C VAL A 136 13.33 2.62 -3.99
N ALA A 137 14.52 3.24 -4.01
CA ALA A 137 15.49 3.08 -5.08
C ALA A 137 15.90 1.61 -5.26
N ALA A 138 16.16 0.88 -4.17
CA ALA A 138 16.51 -0.52 -4.23
C ALA A 138 15.41 -1.40 -4.86
N ALA A 139 14.13 -1.11 -4.60
CA ALA A 139 13.02 -1.80 -5.24
C ALA A 139 12.88 -1.43 -6.72
N ALA A 140 13.01 -0.14 -7.05
CA ALA A 140 12.94 0.36 -8.43
C ALA A 140 14.08 -0.19 -9.30
N ASP A 141 15.31 -0.19 -8.79
CA ASP A 141 16.50 -0.75 -9.45
C ASP A 141 16.36 -2.26 -9.69
N ALA A 142 15.60 -2.97 -8.85
CA ALA A 142 15.26 -4.37 -9.05
C ALA A 142 14.14 -4.59 -10.10
N GLY A 143 13.59 -3.52 -10.69
CA GLY A 143 12.57 -3.55 -11.74
C GLY A 143 11.13 -3.63 -11.25
N ALA A 144 10.87 -3.48 -9.95
CA ALA A 144 9.52 -3.48 -9.41
C ALA A 144 8.77 -2.19 -9.75
N THR A 145 7.45 -2.28 -9.91
CA THR A 145 6.57 -1.12 -9.70
C THR A 145 6.51 -0.87 -8.20
N VAL A 146 6.85 0.35 -7.76
CA VAL A 146 7.01 0.66 -6.34
C VAL A 146 5.87 1.52 -5.80
N SER A 147 5.26 1.07 -4.71
CA SER A 147 4.34 1.82 -3.87
C SER A 147 5.01 2.19 -2.56
N VAL A 148 4.70 3.37 -2.04
CA VAL A 148 5.05 3.75 -0.67
C VAL A 148 3.79 4.04 0.11
N LYS A 149 3.53 3.24 1.17
CA LYS A 149 2.41 3.51 2.07
C LYS A 149 2.84 4.44 3.19
N VAL A 150 2.28 5.64 3.16
CA VAL A 150 2.54 6.71 4.13
C VAL A 150 1.31 6.98 4.99
N ARG A 151 1.48 7.74 6.08
CA ARG A 151 0.35 8.17 6.92
C ARG A 151 0.46 9.64 7.31
N THR A 152 -0.68 10.22 7.60
CA THR A 152 -0.82 11.57 8.13
C THR A 152 -0.66 11.63 9.67
N GLU A 153 -0.78 12.81 10.23
CA GLU A 153 -0.85 13.09 11.67
C GLU A 153 0.42 12.69 12.44
N LEU A 154 1.57 12.83 11.78
CA LEU A 154 2.87 12.68 12.42
C LEU A 154 3.49 14.07 12.63
N GLU A 155 3.59 14.50 13.89
CA GLU A 155 4.13 15.81 14.24
C GLU A 155 5.54 16.01 13.70
N GLY A 156 5.78 17.18 13.07
CA GLY A 156 7.07 17.57 12.49
C GLY A 156 7.42 16.89 11.17
N VAL A 157 6.49 16.14 10.56
CA VAL A 157 6.67 15.54 9.23
C VAL A 157 5.83 16.30 8.20
N ASP A 158 6.49 16.78 7.16
CA ASP A 158 5.85 17.28 5.94
C ASP A 158 5.65 16.12 4.97
N LEU A 159 4.41 15.64 4.87
CA LEU A 159 4.08 14.47 4.05
C LEU A 159 4.24 14.75 2.55
N SER A 160 4.05 15.99 2.11
CA SER A 160 4.29 16.40 0.72
C SER A 160 5.76 16.24 0.36
N ALA A 161 6.66 16.73 1.20
CA ALA A 161 8.12 16.59 0.99
C ALA A 161 8.58 15.13 1.05
N VAL A 162 7.96 14.30 1.91
CA VAL A 162 8.24 12.85 1.94
C VAL A 162 7.78 12.17 0.66
N ALA A 163 6.60 12.53 0.13
CA ALA A 163 6.09 12.00 -1.12
C ALA A 163 6.98 12.38 -2.31
N GLU A 164 7.41 13.66 -2.40
CA GLU A 164 8.38 14.13 -3.42
C GLU A 164 9.68 13.32 -3.36
N THR A 165 10.21 13.09 -2.15
CA THR A 165 11.43 12.29 -1.94
C THR A 165 11.23 10.86 -2.42
N ALA A 166 10.12 10.23 -2.08
CA ALA A 166 9.83 8.85 -2.49
C ALA A 166 9.66 8.73 -4.02
N VAL A 167 8.93 9.65 -4.64
CA VAL A 167 8.74 9.68 -6.11
C VAL A 167 10.06 9.97 -6.82
N GLY A 168 10.86 10.92 -6.31
CA GLY A 168 12.21 11.20 -6.81
C GLY A 168 13.16 10.02 -6.72
N ALA A 169 12.94 9.08 -5.79
CA ALA A 169 13.69 7.84 -5.65
C ALA A 169 13.14 6.69 -6.51
N GLY A 170 12.02 6.86 -7.21
CA GLY A 170 11.45 5.89 -8.14
C GLY A 170 10.13 5.25 -7.69
N ALA A 171 9.40 5.83 -6.72
CA ALA A 171 8.06 5.36 -6.41
C ALA A 171 7.06 5.77 -7.51
N ASP A 172 6.31 4.80 -8.02
CA ASP A 172 5.23 4.98 -8.99
C ASP A 172 3.90 5.32 -8.30
N ILE A 173 3.72 4.83 -7.07
CA ILE A 173 2.48 4.90 -6.31
C ILE A 173 2.75 5.52 -4.94
N VAL A 174 1.93 6.50 -4.55
CA VAL A 174 1.85 6.98 -3.17
C VAL A 174 0.52 6.56 -2.57
N HIS A 175 0.55 5.70 -1.55
CA HIS A 175 -0.62 5.15 -0.87
C HIS A 175 -0.80 5.86 0.48
N VAL A 176 -1.71 6.81 0.55
CA VAL A 176 -1.90 7.70 1.71
C VAL A 176 -2.95 7.16 2.66
N ASP A 177 -2.52 6.78 3.87
CA ASP A 177 -3.42 6.58 5.01
C ASP A 177 -3.74 7.96 5.61
N ALA A 178 -4.87 8.53 5.19
CA ALA A 178 -5.23 9.92 5.49
C ALA A 178 -5.68 10.13 6.93
N MET A 179 -5.91 9.06 7.72
CA MET A 179 -6.44 9.13 9.08
C MET A 179 -7.70 10.02 9.13
N ASP A 180 -7.73 11.02 10.02
CA ASP A 180 -8.82 12.00 10.12
C ASP A 180 -8.44 13.35 9.43
N SER A 181 -7.53 13.29 8.44
CA SER A 181 -6.94 14.46 7.76
C SER A 181 -7.04 14.34 6.23
N GLU A 182 -8.24 14.05 5.72
CA GLU A 182 -8.50 13.78 4.30
C GLU A 182 -7.95 14.87 3.35
N PRO A 183 -7.99 16.19 3.67
CA PRO A 183 -7.44 17.24 2.79
C PRO A 183 -5.95 17.10 2.48
N VAL A 184 -5.20 16.27 3.23
CA VAL A 184 -3.79 15.99 2.95
C VAL A 184 -3.61 15.30 1.60
N VAL A 185 -4.59 14.52 1.15
CA VAL A 185 -4.57 13.85 -0.16
C VAL A 185 -4.41 14.87 -1.29
N GLY A 186 -5.14 15.99 -1.23
CA GLY A 186 -5.00 17.09 -2.19
C GLY A 186 -3.60 17.73 -2.16
N LYS A 187 -3.00 17.91 -0.98
CA LYS A 187 -1.64 18.46 -0.85
C LYS A 187 -0.59 17.52 -1.43
N VAL A 188 -0.74 16.21 -1.19
CA VAL A 188 0.15 15.20 -1.79
C VAL A 188 -0.03 15.17 -3.30
N ARG A 189 -1.26 15.27 -3.83
CA ARG A 189 -1.52 15.37 -5.28
C ARG A 189 -0.82 16.57 -5.91
N GLU A 190 -0.87 17.74 -5.26
CA GLU A 190 -0.18 18.95 -5.73
C GLU A 190 1.34 18.78 -5.78
N ALA A 191 1.91 18.09 -4.78
CA ALA A 191 3.34 17.85 -4.67
C ALA A 191 3.87 16.81 -5.68
N VAL A 192 3.09 15.75 -5.95
CA VAL A 192 3.50 14.64 -6.84
C VAL A 192 2.43 14.36 -7.91
N PRO A 193 2.23 15.30 -8.87
CA PRO A 193 1.15 15.20 -9.86
C PRO A 193 1.27 14.00 -10.79
N GLU A 194 2.48 13.46 -11.00
CA GLU A 194 2.76 12.34 -11.90
C GLU A 194 2.59 10.96 -11.22
N ALA A 195 2.60 10.89 -9.89
CA ALA A 195 2.46 9.64 -9.17
C ALA A 195 1.01 9.15 -9.17
N PHE A 196 0.81 7.82 -9.19
CA PHE A 196 -0.50 7.23 -8.98
C PHE A 196 -0.86 7.30 -7.49
N LEU A 197 -1.90 8.05 -7.15
CA LEU A 197 -2.28 8.33 -5.76
C LEU A 197 -3.42 7.43 -5.31
N VAL A 198 -3.17 6.61 -4.28
CA VAL A 198 -4.18 5.77 -3.63
C VAL A 198 -4.51 6.36 -2.26
N ALA A 199 -5.79 6.63 -1.99
CA ALA A 199 -6.22 7.12 -0.68
C ALA A 199 -6.85 6.01 0.17
N ASN A 200 -6.48 5.99 1.44
CA ASN A 200 -6.91 5.02 2.43
C ASN A 200 -7.45 5.71 3.69
N ASN A 201 -8.20 4.98 4.44
CA ASN A 201 -8.87 5.24 5.70
C ASN A 201 -10.33 5.65 5.55
N GLY A 202 -11.18 5.06 6.39
CA GLY A 202 -12.61 5.38 6.42
C GLY A 202 -13.41 4.98 5.16
N VAL A 203 -12.78 4.45 4.12
CA VAL A 203 -13.46 4.09 2.86
C VAL A 203 -14.43 2.93 3.07
N ARG A 204 -15.73 3.23 2.99
CA ARG A 204 -16.80 2.26 3.23
C ARG A 204 -17.97 2.36 2.26
N GLY A 205 -18.00 3.35 1.38
CA GLY A 205 -19.10 3.60 0.45
C GLY A 205 -18.89 4.86 -0.37
N ARG A 206 -19.97 5.32 -1.04
CA ARG A 206 -19.93 6.43 -2.00
C ARG A 206 -19.33 7.72 -1.41
N GLU A 207 -19.85 8.16 -0.29
CA GLU A 207 -19.45 9.43 0.33
C GLU A 207 -17.95 9.49 0.55
N THR A 208 -17.40 8.48 1.25
CA THR A 208 -15.97 8.42 1.59
C THR A 208 -15.07 8.14 0.39
N ALA A 209 -15.53 7.36 -0.59
CA ALA A 209 -14.77 7.12 -1.82
C ALA A 209 -14.71 8.39 -2.69
N CYS A 210 -15.87 9.03 -2.98
CA CYS A 210 -15.92 10.23 -3.79
C CYS A 210 -15.14 11.39 -3.18
N GLN A 211 -15.16 11.55 -1.85
CA GLN A 211 -14.38 12.58 -1.15
C GLN A 211 -12.88 12.51 -1.50
N TYR A 212 -12.27 11.31 -1.47
CA TYR A 212 -10.86 11.15 -1.83
C TYR A 212 -10.60 11.36 -3.32
N LEU A 213 -11.50 10.88 -4.18
CA LEU A 213 -11.38 11.05 -5.63
C LEU A 213 -11.53 12.53 -6.04
N GLU A 214 -12.39 13.31 -5.35
CA GLU A 214 -12.53 14.76 -5.52
C GLU A 214 -11.28 15.51 -5.08
N LEU A 215 -10.56 15.00 -4.07
CA LEU A 215 -9.26 15.53 -3.63
C LEU A 215 -8.10 15.14 -4.56
N GLY A 216 -8.36 14.40 -5.64
CA GLY A 216 -7.37 14.06 -6.66
C GLY A 216 -6.71 12.71 -6.51
N ALA A 217 -7.22 11.82 -5.65
CA ALA A 217 -6.79 10.42 -5.65
C ALA A 217 -7.19 9.74 -6.98
N ASP A 218 -6.30 8.88 -7.50
CA ASP A 218 -6.56 8.06 -8.69
C ASP A 218 -7.34 6.80 -8.34
N ALA A 219 -7.20 6.33 -7.11
CA ALA A 219 -7.89 5.15 -6.59
C ALA A 219 -8.10 5.29 -5.07
N VAL A 220 -8.99 4.45 -4.54
CA VAL A 220 -9.20 4.33 -3.09
C VAL A 220 -8.90 2.90 -2.64
N SER A 221 -8.51 2.75 -1.37
CA SER A 221 -8.30 1.42 -0.79
C SER A 221 -9.15 1.20 0.45
N VAL A 222 -9.62 -0.05 0.60
CA VAL A 222 -10.44 -0.51 1.73
C VAL A 222 -9.55 -1.32 2.67
N GLY A 223 -9.45 -0.88 3.93
CA GLY A 223 -8.72 -1.60 4.98
C GLY A 223 -9.56 -2.74 5.60
N ARG A 224 -9.64 -2.80 6.93
CA ARG A 224 -10.35 -3.85 7.69
C ARG A 224 -11.75 -4.23 7.16
N PRO A 225 -12.58 -3.31 6.62
CA PRO A 225 -13.88 -3.70 6.06
C PRO A 225 -13.79 -4.49 4.73
N SER A 226 -12.61 -4.79 4.20
CA SER A 226 -12.42 -5.59 2.98
C SER A 226 -12.85 -7.05 3.12
N ASP A 227 -13.05 -7.55 4.35
CA ASP A 227 -13.62 -8.87 4.61
C ASP A 227 -15.13 -8.95 4.31
N ASP A 228 -15.82 -7.81 4.18
CA ASP A 228 -17.23 -7.76 3.82
C ASP A 228 -17.40 -7.46 2.32
N PRO A 229 -17.76 -8.45 1.48
CA PRO A 229 -17.98 -8.25 0.05
C PRO A 229 -19.05 -7.18 -0.27
N ARG A 230 -19.96 -6.90 0.67
CA ARG A 230 -20.98 -5.85 0.51
C ARG A 230 -20.34 -4.46 0.57
N VAL A 231 -19.30 -4.29 1.37
CA VAL A 231 -18.54 -3.04 1.44
C VAL A 231 -17.75 -2.85 0.14
N LEU A 232 -16.98 -3.86 -0.28
CA LEU A 232 -16.19 -3.81 -1.51
C LEU A 232 -17.07 -3.51 -2.73
N ARG A 233 -18.18 -4.24 -2.93
CA ARG A 233 -19.13 -4.01 -4.03
C ARG A 233 -19.72 -2.60 -4.02
N ARG A 234 -20.01 -2.04 -2.84
CA ARG A 234 -20.56 -0.68 -2.71
C ARG A 234 -19.52 0.37 -3.07
N VAL A 235 -18.27 0.17 -2.68
CA VAL A 235 -17.15 1.07 -3.02
C VAL A 235 -16.84 0.98 -4.51
N ASP A 236 -16.70 -0.22 -5.06
CA ASP A 236 -16.45 -0.47 -6.48
C ASP A 236 -17.49 0.24 -7.35
N ARG A 237 -18.78 0.02 -7.09
CA ARG A 237 -19.83 0.72 -7.84
C ARG A 237 -19.73 2.24 -7.73
N ALA A 238 -19.42 2.77 -6.54
CA ALA A 238 -19.32 4.21 -6.35
C ALA A 238 -18.14 4.83 -7.10
N VAL A 239 -17.02 4.11 -7.16
CA VAL A 239 -15.82 4.51 -7.91
C VAL A 239 -16.09 4.47 -9.41
N GLY A 240 -16.71 3.40 -9.94
CA GLY A 240 -17.11 3.32 -11.35
C GLY A 240 -18.02 4.48 -11.73
N GLU A 241 -19.11 4.71 -11.00
CA GLU A 241 -20.03 5.83 -11.25
C GLU A 241 -19.33 7.21 -11.22
N PHE A 242 -18.32 7.38 -10.39
CA PHE A 242 -17.55 8.64 -10.31
C PHE A 242 -16.75 8.89 -11.60
N PHE A 243 -16.02 7.89 -12.09
CA PHE A 243 -15.22 8.04 -13.32
C PHE A 243 -16.10 8.14 -14.57
N ASP A 244 -17.14 7.31 -14.68
CA ASP A 244 -18.11 7.36 -15.80
C ASP A 244 -18.72 8.76 -15.96
N SER A 245 -19.07 9.41 -14.84
CA SER A 245 -19.66 10.76 -14.86
C SER A 245 -18.70 11.84 -15.35
N ARG A 246 -17.40 11.66 -15.15
CA ARG A 246 -16.36 12.60 -15.60
C ARG A 246 -16.02 12.44 -17.07
N GLU A 247 -16.02 11.21 -17.58
CA GLU A 247 -15.81 10.96 -19.01
C GLU A 247 -16.93 11.61 -19.85
N VAL A 248 -18.19 11.44 -19.43
CA VAL A 248 -19.33 12.08 -20.09
C VAL A 248 -19.24 13.61 -20.06
N SER A 249 -18.66 14.19 -19.01
CA SER A 249 -18.52 15.65 -18.86
C SER A 249 -17.32 16.21 -19.66
N ALA A 250 -16.33 15.39 -19.99
CA ALA A 250 -15.17 15.79 -20.79
C ALA A 250 -15.46 15.78 -22.30
N ASP A 251 -16.46 14.99 -22.74
CA ASP A 251 -16.88 14.86 -24.14
C ASP A 251 -18.05 15.81 -24.51
N ALA A 252 -18.54 16.61 -23.58
CA ALA A 252 -19.64 17.57 -23.77
C ALA A 252 -19.14 19.02 -23.88
#